data_4ceb5defbbd4a6360f3b333098b5484c
#
_entry.id   4ceb5defbbd4a6360f3b333098b5484c
#
_cell.length_a   1.000
_cell.length_b   1.000
_cell.length_c   1.000
_cell.angle_alpha   90.00
_cell.angle_beta   90.00
_cell.angle_gamma   90.00
#
_symmetry.space_group_name_H-M   'P 1'
#
loop_
_entity.id
_entity.type
_entity.pdbx_description
1 polymer ?
#
loop_
_entity_poly.entity_id
_entity_poly.type
_entity_poly.pdbx_seq_one_letter_code
_entity_poly.pdbx_strand_id
1 'polypeptide(L)'
;MNIKDMQGEVDAWITQFEEGYWSPMSMLARLAEEVGELAREINHQFGEKTKKPDEPMGDLALELADILFIVICYANSLNIDLEDAFKRVMAKYRHRDSDRWTKKTGDCL
;
A
#
# COMPACT_ATOMS: atom_id res chain seq x y z
N MET A 1 7.57 -13.69 5.21
CA MET A 1 7.69 -12.30 5.69
C MET A 1 6.30 -11.76 6.00
N ASN A 2 6.08 -11.33 7.23
CA ASN A 2 4.83 -10.71 7.64
C ASN A 2 4.98 -9.17 7.68
N ILE A 3 3.90 -8.46 8.01
CA ILE A 3 3.93 -6.99 8.04
C ILE A 3 4.94 -6.47 9.06
N LYS A 4 5.06 -7.14 10.19
CA LYS A 4 6.02 -6.74 11.23
C LYS A 4 7.45 -6.87 10.71
N ASP A 5 7.75 -7.93 9.97
CA ASP A 5 9.05 -8.11 9.33
C ASP A 5 9.30 -7.01 8.29
N MET A 6 8.28 -6.66 7.51
CA MET A 6 8.39 -5.58 6.51
C MET A 6 8.69 -4.24 7.19
N GLN A 7 8.01 -3.95 8.29
CA GLN A 7 8.27 -2.72 9.03
C GLN A 7 9.72 -2.68 9.54
N GLY A 8 10.21 -3.81 10.04
CA GLY A 8 11.59 -3.92 10.51
C GLY A 8 12.61 -3.75 9.38
N GLU A 9 12.36 -4.34 8.23
CA GLU A 9 13.25 -4.24 7.06
C GLU A 9 13.31 -2.81 6.54
N VAL A 10 12.17 -2.14 6.44
CA VAL A 10 12.13 -0.74 6.01
C VAL A 10 12.84 0.15 7.02
N ASP A 11 12.62 -0.08 8.31
CA ASP A 11 13.27 0.72 9.36
C ASP A 11 14.79 0.58 9.31
N ALA A 12 15.28 -0.63 9.13
CA ALA A 12 16.72 -0.88 9.02
C ALA A 12 17.31 -0.16 7.79
N TRP A 13 16.57 -0.14 6.69
CA TRP A 13 17.01 0.53 5.46
C TRP A 13 17.04 2.04 5.63
N ILE A 14 15.96 2.64 6.14
CA ILE A 14 15.83 4.10 6.24
C ILE A 14 16.78 4.68 7.30
N THR A 15 16.90 4.01 8.45
CA THR A 15 17.65 4.57 9.58
C THR A 15 19.15 4.47 9.42
N GLN A 16 19.67 3.78 8.42
CA GLN A 16 21.09 3.80 8.11
C GLN A 16 21.54 5.13 7.50
N PHE A 17 20.61 5.95 7.02
CA PHE A 17 20.92 7.25 6.41
C PHE A 17 20.65 8.38 7.40
N GLU A 18 21.50 9.42 7.34
CA GLU A 18 21.35 10.56 8.25
C GLU A 18 19.99 11.25 8.12
N GLU A 19 19.46 11.34 6.91
CA GLU A 19 18.19 11.98 6.63
C GLU A 19 17.04 11.30 7.33
N GLY A 20 17.08 9.98 7.46
CA GLY A 20 16.02 9.20 8.10
C GLY A 20 14.69 9.33 7.40
N TYR A 21 13.62 9.22 8.16
CA TYR A 21 12.26 9.36 7.60
C TYR A 21 11.96 10.82 7.25
N TRP A 22 11.27 11.00 6.14
CA TRP A 22 10.78 12.30 5.75
C TRP A 22 9.67 12.76 6.70
N SER A 23 9.37 14.07 6.67
CA SER A 23 8.27 14.61 7.47
C SER A 23 6.94 14.02 7.03
N PRO A 24 5.92 14.01 7.92
CA PRO A 24 4.59 13.50 7.56
C PRO A 24 4.01 14.15 6.29
N MET A 25 4.20 15.45 6.11
CA MET A 25 3.68 16.11 4.91
C MET A 25 4.43 15.69 3.65
N SER A 26 5.74 15.53 3.74
CA SER A 26 6.54 15.06 2.59
C SER A 26 6.18 13.63 2.21
N MET A 27 5.95 12.77 3.21
CA MET A 27 5.52 11.40 2.93
C MET A 27 4.11 11.35 2.32
N LEU A 28 3.22 12.24 2.75
CA LEU A 28 1.89 12.33 2.16
C LEU A 28 1.96 12.73 0.68
N ALA A 29 2.78 13.73 0.37
CA ALA A 29 2.99 14.15 -1.01
C ALA A 29 3.55 13.01 -1.86
N ARG A 30 4.52 12.26 -1.32
CA ARG A 30 5.09 11.10 -2.01
C ARG A 30 4.04 10.01 -2.23
N LEU A 31 3.22 9.75 -1.24
CA LEU A 31 2.14 8.76 -1.38
C LEU A 31 1.18 9.16 -2.50
N ALA A 32 0.80 10.43 -2.57
CA ALA A 32 -0.07 10.93 -3.62
C ALA A 32 0.56 10.76 -5.01
N GLU A 33 1.87 11.02 -5.13
CA GLU A 33 2.60 10.82 -6.39
C GLU A 33 2.58 9.34 -6.80
N GLU A 34 2.85 8.43 -5.88
CA GLU A 34 2.87 6.99 -6.18
C GLU A 34 1.48 6.48 -6.57
N VAL A 35 0.43 6.97 -5.93
CA VAL A 35 -0.95 6.64 -6.31
C VAL A 35 -1.25 7.14 -7.72
N GLY A 36 -0.77 8.34 -8.07
CA GLY A 36 -0.90 8.88 -9.41
C GLY A 36 -0.18 8.03 -10.46
N GLU A 37 1.01 7.54 -10.15
CA GLU A 37 1.76 6.65 -11.06
C GLU A 37 1.04 5.32 -11.24
N LEU A 38 0.47 4.76 -10.17
CA LEU A 38 -0.35 3.56 -10.25
C LEU A 38 -1.57 3.80 -11.15
N ALA A 39 -2.27 4.90 -10.94
CA ALA A 39 -3.45 5.25 -11.75
C ALA A 39 -3.09 5.36 -13.23
N ARG A 40 -1.95 6.00 -13.53
CA ARG A 40 -1.47 6.12 -14.91
C ARG A 40 -1.20 4.76 -15.53
N GLU A 41 -0.53 3.87 -14.80
CA GLU A 41 -0.20 2.56 -15.34
C GLU A 41 -1.43 1.68 -15.54
N ILE A 42 -2.38 1.73 -14.60
CA ILE A 42 -3.66 1.03 -14.75
C ILE A 42 -4.41 1.53 -15.98
N ASN A 43 -4.44 2.85 -16.18
CA ASN A 43 -5.11 3.44 -17.34
C ASN A 43 -4.43 3.05 -18.65
N HIS A 44 -3.11 2.87 -18.66
CA HIS A 44 -2.40 2.39 -19.85
C HIS A 44 -2.68 0.91 -20.14
N GLN A 45 -2.81 0.07 -19.12
CA GLN A 45 -2.99 -1.37 -19.32
C GLN A 45 -4.45 -1.78 -19.49
N PHE A 46 -5.37 -1.11 -18.82
CA PHE A 46 -6.78 -1.53 -18.76
C PHE A 46 -7.75 -0.43 -19.20
N GLY A 47 -7.30 0.80 -19.35
CA GLY A 47 -8.13 1.95 -19.74
C GLY A 47 -7.96 2.33 -21.18
N GLU A 48 -8.35 3.55 -21.48
CA GLU A 48 -8.36 4.07 -22.87
C GLU A 48 -7.11 4.86 -23.22
N LYS A 49 -6.27 5.21 -22.25
CA LYS A 49 -5.06 5.98 -22.50
C LYS A 49 -3.98 5.06 -23.06
N THR A 50 -3.48 5.40 -24.27
CA THR A 50 -2.41 4.63 -24.88
C THR A 50 -1.04 5.19 -24.49
N LYS A 51 -0.07 4.30 -24.35
CA LYS A 51 1.31 4.71 -24.13
C LYS A 51 1.89 5.30 -25.41
N LYS A 52 2.83 6.21 -25.26
CA LYS A 52 3.64 6.68 -26.38
C LYS A 52 4.50 5.52 -26.87
N PRO A 53 4.85 5.49 -28.16
CA PRO A 53 5.62 4.36 -28.73
C PRO A 53 6.94 4.06 -28.02
N ASP A 54 7.56 5.06 -27.40
CA ASP A 54 8.84 4.93 -26.73
C ASP A 54 8.73 4.75 -25.21
N GLU A 55 7.51 4.73 -24.65
CA GLU A 55 7.33 4.51 -23.22
C GLU A 55 7.51 3.04 -22.87
N PRO A 56 8.32 2.72 -21.84
CA PRO A 56 8.44 1.34 -21.40
C PRO A 56 7.16 0.86 -20.72
N MET A 57 6.96 -0.46 -20.74
CA MET A 57 5.86 -1.09 -20.01
C MET A 57 6.15 -0.98 -18.51
N GLY A 58 5.17 -0.54 -17.74
CA GLY A 58 5.28 -0.47 -16.30
C GLY A 58 4.97 -1.82 -15.64
N ASP A 59 5.34 -1.94 -14.38
CA ASP A 59 5.10 -3.13 -13.56
C ASP A 59 4.15 -2.75 -12.43
N LEU A 60 2.88 -3.19 -12.54
CA LEU A 60 1.88 -2.89 -11.53
C LEU A 60 2.24 -3.44 -10.15
N ALA A 61 2.92 -4.58 -10.10
CA ALA A 61 3.36 -5.14 -8.81
C ALA A 61 4.32 -4.20 -8.10
N LEU A 62 5.27 -3.61 -8.84
CA LEU A 62 6.21 -2.66 -8.24
C LEU A 62 5.52 -1.35 -7.85
N GLU A 63 4.54 -0.88 -8.64
CA GLU A 63 3.78 0.32 -8.29
C GLU A 63 3.00 0.12 -6.99
N LEU A 64 2.37 -1.03 -6.84
CA LEU A 64 1.66 -1.37 -5.60
C LEU A 64 2.63 -1.51 -4.43
N ALA A 65 3.79 -2.12 -4.65
CA ALA A 65 4.80 -2.26 -3.62
C ALA A 65 5.38 -0.90 -3.19
N ASP A 66 5.53 0.05 -4.11
CA ASP A 66 5.98 1.41 -3.80
C ASP A 66 5.00 2.09 -2.84
N ILE A 67 3.69 1.92 -3.08
CA ILE A 67 2.67 2.46 -2.19
C ILE A 67 2.77 1.81 -0.81
N LEU A 68 2.91 0.50 -0.77
CA LEU A 68 3.06 -0.23 0.49
C LEU A 68 4.30 0.23 1.24
N PHE A 69 5.41 0.45 0.55
CA PHE A 69 6.64 0.96 1.16
C PHE A 69 6.40 2.31 1.83
N ILE A 70 5.72 3.24 1.16
CA ILE A 70 5.43 4.55 1.74
C ILE A 70 4.51 4.43 2.95
N VAL A 71 3.50 3.57 2.89
CA VAL A 71 2.60 3.32 4.02
C VAL A 71 3.39 2.80 5.23
N ILE A 72 4.33 1.89 4.98
CA ILE A 72 5.19 1.34 6.04
C ILE A 72 6.09 2.43 6.62
N CYS A 73 6.70 3.26 5.78
CA CYS A 73 7.50 4.40 6.24
C CYS A 73 6.69 5.32 7.15
N TYR A 74 5.46 5.60 6.73
CA TYR A 74 4.56 6.44 7.51
C TYR A 74 4.29 5.85 8.89
N ALA A 75 3.95 4.57 8.92
CA ALA A 75 3.68 3.87 10.17
C ALA A 75 4.91 3.85 11.08
N ASN A 76 6.08 3.52 10.53
CA ASN A 76 7.32 3.49 11.31
C ASN A 76 7.65 4.86 11.90
N SER A 77 7.52 5.93 11.10
CA SER A 77 7.85 7.28 11.56
C SER A 77 6.95 7.76 12.69
N LEU A 78 5.73 7.24 12.77
CA LEU A 78 4.74 7.60 13.79
C LEU A 78 4.60 6.53 14.87
N ASN A 79 5.45 5.52 14.87
CA ASN A 79 5.43 4.41 15.83
C ASN A 79 4.10 3.65 15.82
N ILE A 80 3.57 3.40 14.65
CA ILE A 80 2.33 2.64 14.46
C ILE A 80 2.66 1.19 14.13
N ASP A 81 2.05 0.26 14.88
CA ASP A 81 2.12 -1.17 14.59
C ASP A 81 1.03 -1.49 13.55
N LEU A 82 1.44 -1.69 12.30
CA LEU A 82 0.52 -1.96 11.19
C LEU A 82 -0.18 -3.31 11.33
N GLU A 83 0.47 -4.30 11.93
CA GLU A 83 -0.19 -5.59 12.15
C GLU A 83 -1.39 -5.42 13.07
N ASP A 84 -1.22 -4.71 14.18
CA ASP A 84 -2.31 -4.41 15.10
C ASP A 84 -3.38 -3.57 14.41
N ALA A 85 -2.99 -2.51 13.70
CA ALA A 85 -3.92 -1.64 13.00
C ALA A 85 -4.73 -2.43 11.95
N PHE A 86 -4.08 -3.32 11.22
CA PHE A 86 -4.76 -4.14 10.22
C PHE A 86 -5.77 -5.09 10.85
N LYS A 87 -5.41 -5.71 11.97
CA LYS A 87 -6.35 -6.57 12.71
C LYS A 87 -7.58 -5.79 13.16
N ARG A 88 -7.37 -4.56 13.65
CA ARG A 88 -8.48 -3.69 14.06
C ARG A 88 -9.38 -3.29 12.90
N VAL A 89 -8.80 -3.00 11.75
CA VAL A 89 -9.55 -2.68 10.53
C VAL A 89 -10.39 -3.88 10.09
N MET A 90 -9.81 -5.08 10.11
CA MET A 90 -10.56 -6.30 9.73
C MET A 90 -11.69 -6.59 10.71
N ALA A 91 -11.45 -6.41 12.01
CA ALA A 91 -12.51 -6.57 13.00
C ALA A 91 -13.64 -5.57 12.78
N LYS A 92 -13.30 -4.32 12.45
CA LYS A 92 -14.28 -3.27 12.13
C LYS A 92 -15.15 -3.67 10.93
N TYR A 93 -14.53 -4.15 9.86
CA TYR A 93 -15.27 -4.55 8.66
C TYR A 93 -16.17 -5.76 8.93
N ARG A 94 -15.66 -6.74 9.66
CA ARG A 94 -16.45 -7.92 10.02
C ARG A 94 -17.67 -7.56 10.86
N HIS A 95 -17.49 -6.64 11.79
CA HIS A 95 -18.60 -6.19 12.65
C HIS A 95 -19.61 -5.36 11.87
N ARG A 96 -19.16 -4.39 11.06
CA ARG A 96 -20.02 -3.44 10.37
C ARG A 96 -20.73 -4.04 9.15
N ASP A 97 -19.98 -4.83 8.37
CA ASP A 97 -20.41 -5.23 7.03
C ASP A 97 -20.66 -6.74 6.86
N SER A 98 -20.57 -7.52 7.94
CA SER A 98 -20.72 -8.97 7.86
C SER A 98 -22.05 -9.42 7.24
N ASP A 99 -23.11 -8.70 7.51
CA ASP A 99 -24.46 -9.00 6.99
C ASP A 99 -24.87 -8.05 5.86
N ARG A 100 -24.00 -7.17 5.45
CA ARG A 100 -24.29 -6.17 4.41
C ARG A 100 -24.29 -6.78 3.00
N TRP A 101 -23.37 -7.68 2.77
CA TRP A 101 -23.21 -8.32 1.46
C TRP A 101 -23.73 -9.74 1.51
N THR A 102 -24.13 -10.28 0.36
CA THR A 102 -24.64 -11.64 0.27
C THR A 102 -23.51 -12.64 0.39
N LYS A 103 -23.54 -13.45 1.44
CA LYS A 103 -22.54 -14.49 1.61
C LYS A 103 -22.83 -15.63 0.63
N LYS A 104 -21.76 -16.24 0.13
CA LYS A 104 -21.92 -17.44 -0.68
C LYS A 104 -22.47 -18.56 0.21
N THR A 105 -23.43 -19.35 -0.35
CA THR A 105 -23.90 -20.54 0.36
C THR A 105 -22.80 -21.59 0.25
N GLY A 106 -22.31 -22.02 1.39
CA GLY A 106 -21.31 -23.07 1.42
C GLY A 106 -21.93 -24.43 1.19
N ASP A 107 -21.28 -25.25 0.40
CA ASP A 107 -21.63 -26.66 0.25
C ASP A 107 -20.83 -27.44 1.27
N CYS A 108 -20.92 -27.08 2.40
CA CYS A 108 -20.08 -27.67 3.40
C CYS A 108 -20.39 -29.03 3.75
N LEU A 109 -20.22 -29.06 3.60
CA LEU A 109 -20.29 -29.93 4.15
C LEU A 109 -19.73 -30.46 4.85
#